data_8b645d9e5290ebaf0a4160f4383bbcde
#
_entry.id   8b645d9e5290ebaf0a4160f4383bbcde
#
_cell.length_a   1.000
_cell.length_b   1.000
_cell.length_c   1.000
_cell.angle_alpha   90.00
_cell.angle_beta   90.00
_cell.angle_gamma   90.00
#
_symmetry.space_group_name_H-M   'P 1'
#
loop_
_entity.id
_entity.type
_entity.pdbx_description
1 polymer ?
#
loop_
_entity_poly.entity_id
_entity_poly.type
_entity_poly.pdbx_seq_one_letter_code
_entity_poly.pdbx_strand_id
1 'polypeptide(L)'
;MNKSVIFIVLFFVSGSSYAQSNLLNAKKPSQIGYETAGSDKKSIDYPEIDDSDVLWSKVVYEFIDLNEKLNFQLLFPVNDEQYTSTRKSLWKIIRENVENGNIDEVFDVRNDNFLSSNKITGTDKIKDFYGSKYTPGDSRPQTYATSFDITGYKIKGVWYFDKKHSEMKYRLLGIQPVGKNLKEFGKEQGYFWIWYPSIRDILSNHMVFNDKNNNNRISFDDLLVNRRFSSYIYKSVSYTHLTLPTKA
;
A
#
# COMPACT_ATOMS: atom_id res chain seq x y z
N MET A 1 24.98 -47.21 -28.99
CA MET A 1 24.54 -46.00 -28.30
C MET A 1 25.55 -44.89 -28.61
N ASN A 2 25.21 -43.97 -29.47
CA ASN A 2 26.14 -43.00 -30.05
C ASN A 2 26.70 -42.04 -29.00
N LYS A 3 28.02 -41.90 -28.95
CA LYS A 3 28.72 -40.97 -28.03
C LYS A 3 28.22 -39.51 -28.14
N SER A 4 27.67 -39.11 -29.27
CA SER A 4 27.07 -37.79 -29.51
C SER A 4 25.78 -37.54 -28.70
N VAL A 5 25.00 -38.59 -28.40
CA VAL A 5 23.76 -38.46 -27.62
C VAL A 5 24.06 -38.20 -26.15
N ILE A 6 25.16 -38.76 -25.65
CA ILE A 6 25.62 -38.55 -24.26
C ILE A 6 26.10 -37.11 -24.07
N PHE A 7 26.68 -36.49 -25.08
CA PHE A 7 27.14 -35.08 -25.02
C PHE A 7 25.98 -34.09 -24.99
N ILE A 8 24.90 -34.39 -25.70
CA ILE A 8 23.70 -33.54 -25.72
C ILE A 8 22.94 -33.60 -24.38
N VAL A 9 22.88 -34.77 -23.75
CA VAL A 9 22.25 -34.94 -22.42
C VAL A 9 23.05 -34.26 -21.32
N LEU A 10 24.38 -34.23 -21.41
CA LEU A 10 25.25 -33.53 -20.46
C LEU A 10 25.17 -32.01 -20.59
N PHE A 11 24.81 -31.48 -21.77
CA PHE A 11 24.67 -30.03 -21.98
C PHE A 11 23.33 -29.48 -21.45
N PHE A 12 22.31 -30.33 -21.32
CA PHE A 12 21.00 -29.92 -20.77
C PHE A 12 20.93 -29.96 -19.24
N VAL A 13 21.90 -30.56 -18.54
CA VAL A 13 21.94 -30.63 -17.07
C VAL A 13 22.72 -29.45 -16.45
N SER A 14 23.37 -28.62 -17.26
CA SER A 14 23.94 -27.35 -16.79
C SER A 14 22.84 -26.25 -16.63
N GLY A 15 21.68 -26.65 -16.11
CA GLY A 15 20.66 -25.71 -15.64
C GLY A 15 21.27 -24.86 -14.53
N SER A 16 21.31 -23.56 -14.77
CA SER A 16 21.79 -22.50 -13.91
C SER A 16 21.36 -22.71 -12.46
N SER A 17 22.25 -23.30 -11.65
CA SER A 17 22.14 -23.17 -10.20
C SER A 17 22.38 -21.67 -9.89
N TYR A 18 21.33 -20.91 -9.72
CA TYR A 18 21.44 -19.63 -9.05
C TYR A 18 21.86 -19.93 -7.62
N ALA A 19 23.17 -19.94 -7.40
CA ALA A 19 23.73 -20.03 -6.07
C ALA A 19 23.21 -18.82 -5.30
N GLN A 20 22.42 -19.06 -4.27
CA GLN A 20 22.13 -18.04 -3.26
C GLN A 20 23.50 -17.50 -2.85
N SER A 21 23.71 -16.19 -3.02
CA SER A 21 24.97 -15.56 -2.65
C SER A 21 25.12 -15.71 -1.13
N ASN A 22 25.88 -16.68 -0.74
CA ASN A 22 26.16 -16.93 0.67
C ASN A 22 26.97 -15.73 1.20
N LEU A 23 26.54 -15.16 2.31
CA LEU A 23 27.21 -14.08 3.02
C LEU A 23 28.72 -14.32 3.15
N LEU A 24 29.10 -15.57 3.39
CA LEU A 24 30.50 -16.00 3.56
C LEU A 24 31.33 -15.95 2.27
N ASN A 25 30.70 -15.94 1.10
CA ASN A 25 31.35 -15.90 -0.20
C ASN A 25 31.32 -14.52 -0.87
N ALA A 26 30.72 -13.52 -0.21
CA ALA A 26 30.66 -12.16 -0.74
C ALA A 26 32.04 -11.52 -0.74
N LYS A 27 32.55 -11.18 -1.92
CA LYS A 27 33.86 -10.49 -2.09
C LYS A 27 33.77 -8.98 -1.90
N LYS A 28 32.55 -8.41 -1.93
CA LYS A 28 32.28 -6.97 -1.76
C LYS A 28 31.03 -6.78 -0.90
N PRO A 29 30.97 -5.72 -0.08
CA PRO A 29 29.78 -5.41 0.73
C PRO A 29 28.48 -5.36 -0.09
N SER A 30 28.55 -4.93 -1.35
CA SER A 30 27.39 -4.88 -2.27
C SER A 30 26.85 -6.27 -2.67
N GLN A 31 27.57 -7.35 -2.40
CA GLN A 31 27.14 -8.72 -2.66
C GLN A 31 26.47 -9.37 -1.43
N ILE A 32 26.55 -8.68 -0.28
CA ILE A 32 25.90 -9.15 0.92
C ILE A 32 24.42 -8.80 0.83
N GLY A 33 23.61 -9.75 0.35
CA GLY A 33 22.17 -9.88 0.61
C GLY A 33 21.30 -8.65 0.55
N TYR A 34 21.73 -7.57 -0.09
CA TYR A 34 20.82 -6.59 -0.58
C TYR A 34 20.23 -7.19 -1.85
N GLU A 35 19.20 -8.02 -1.67
CA GLU A 35 18.23 -8.11 -2.75
C GLU A 35 17.91 -6.68 -3.11
N THR A 36 18.47 -6.25 -4.21
CA THR A 36 18.18 -4.97 -4.82
C THR A 36 16.67 -4.82 -4.79
N ALA A 37 16.18 -3.71 -4.25
CA ALA A 37 14.82 -3.28 -4.45
C ALA A 37 14.63 -3.12 -5.97
N GLY A 38 14.23 -4.19 -6.64
CA GLY A 38 14.29 -4.29 -8.10
C GLY A 38 13.85 -5.64 -8.63
N SER A 39 13.59 -6.63 -7.80
CA SER A 39 12.72 -7.71 -8.22
C SER A 39 11.29 -7.18 -8.10
N ASP A 40 10.61 -6.99 -9.22
CA ASP A 40 9.19 -6.67 -9.27
C ASP A 40 8.44 -7.70 -8.41
N LYS A 41 8.33 -7.40 -7.12
CA LYS A 41 7.63 -8.26 -6.16
C LYS A 41 6.15 -7.98 -6.38
N LYS A 42 5.54 -8.80 -7.23
CA LYS A 42 4.10 -8.70 -7.46
C LYS A 42 3.35 -9.01 -6.17
N SER A 43 2.38 -8.19 -5.84
CA SER A 43 1.49 -8.45 -4.72
C SER A 43 0.74 -9.78 -4.93
N ILE A 44 0.48 -10.51 -3.84
CA ILE A 44 -0.38 -11.69 -3.91
C ILE A 44 -1.82 -11.20 -4.03
N ASP A 45 -2.49 -11.56 -5.12
CA ASP A 45 -3.88 -11.17 -5.35
C ASP A 45 -4.78 -11.65 -4.19
N TYR A 46 -5.81 -10.87 -3.88
CA TYR A 46 -6.82 -11.33 -2.96
C TYR A 46 -7.54 -12.54 -3.56
N PRO A 47 -7.77 -13.61 -2.78
CA PRO A 47 -8.53 -14.76 -3.27
C PRO A 47 -9.93 -14.31 -3.70
N GLU A 48 -10.41 -14.84 -4.82
CA GLU A 48 -11.80 -14.66 -5.22
C GLU A 48 -12.72 -15.31 -4.18
N ILE A 49 -13.80 -14.63 -3.87
CA ILE A 49 -14.80 -15.09 -2.89
C ILE A 49 -16.15 -14.97 -3.55
N ASP A 50 -16.86 -16.09 -3.56
CA ASP A 50 -18.24 -16.10 -4.00
C ASP A 50 -19.11 -15.47 -2.89
N ASP A 51 -20.11 -14.67 -3.26
CA ASP A 51 -21.04 -14.07 -2.31
C ASP A 51 -21.78 -15.11 -1.46
N SER A 52 -21.98 -16.31 -2.01
CA SER A 52 -22.58 -17.45 -1.31
C SER A 52 -21.72 -18.02 -0.18
N ASP A 53 -20.41 -17.79 -0.23
CA ASP A 53 -19.46 -18.23 0.79
C ASP A 53 -19.28 -17.22 1.92
N VAL A 54 -19.82 -16.02 1.79
CA VAL A 54 -19.81 -14.98 2.83
C VAL A 54 -21.02 -15.12 3.72
N LEU A 55 -20.84 -15.68 4.92
CA LEU A 55 -21.93 -15.81 5.88
C LEU A 55 -22.28 -14.49 6.57
N TRP A 56 -21.29 -13.67 6.83
CA TRP A 56 -21.40 -12.40 7.53
C TRP A 56 -20.30 -11.46 7.08
N SER A 57 -20.61 -10.19 6.98
CA SER A 57 -19.62 -9.17 6.69
C SER A 57 -19.89 -7.85 7.44
N LYS A 58 -18.83 -7.15 7.76
CA LYS A 58 -18.87 -5.85 8.43
C LYS A 58 -17.83 -4.93 7.85
N VAL A 59 -18.27 -3.81 7.30
CA VAL A 59 -17.36 -2.73 6.87
C VAL A 59 -16.90 -1.96 8.10
N VAL A 60 -15.61 -1.76 8.23
CA VAL A 60 -14.99 -0.99 9.29
C VAL A 60 -14.15 0.14 8.71
N TYR A 61 -14.20 1.26 9.41
CA TYR A 61 -13.37 2.43 9.12
C TYR A 61 -12.48 2.65 10.33
N GLU A 62 -11.20 2.70 10.07
CA GLU A 62 -10.20 2.81 11.12
C GLU A 62 -9.29 4.00 10.85
N PHE A 63 -8.74 4.55 11.91
CA PHE A 63 -7.73 5.59 11.81
C PHE A 63 -6.40 5.08 12.37
N ILE A 64 -5.35 5.22 11.59
CA ILE A 64 -3.96 4.93 11.95
C ILE A 64 -3.33 6.26 12.33
N ASP A 65 -3.08 6.48 13.62
CA ASP A 65 -2.40 7.68 14.11
C ASP A 65 -0.89 7.51 13.98
N LEU A 66 -0.24 8.39 13.23
CA LEU A 66 1.21 8.35 13.01
C LEU A 66 2.02 8.83 14.21
N ASN A 67 1.40 9.39 15.25
CA ASN A 67 2.06 9.71 16.51
C ASN A 67 2.30 8.47 17.38
N GLU A 68 1.64 7.35 17.10
CA GLU A 68 1.87 6.11 17.79
C GLU A 68 3.17 5.44 17.34
N LYS A 69 3.98 5.00 18.29
CA LYS A 69 5.32 4.42 18.04
C LYS A 69 5.29 3.24 17.06
N LEU A 70 4.25 2.40 17.11
CA LEU A 70 4.13 1.25 16.22
C LEU A 70 3.95 1.68 14.74
N ASN A 71 3.39 2.87 14.51
CA ASN A 71 3.07 3.41 13.21
C ASN A 71 4.20 4.27 12.61
N PHE A 72 5.29 4.50 13.34
CA PHE A 72 6.44 5.28 12.85
C PHE A 72 7.03 4.73 11.56
N GLN A 73 6.93 3.43 11.35
CA GLN A 73 7.39 2.80 10.11
C GLN A 73 6.60 3.24 8.85
N LEU A 74 5.39 3.81 9.01
CA LEU A 74 4.61 4.41 7.93
C LEU A 74 4.98 5.88 7.70
N LEU A 75 5.46 6.55 8.76
CA LEU A 75 5.80 7.97 8.76
C LEU A 75 7.22 8.22 8.26
N PHE A 76 8.20 7.46 8.74
CA PHE A 76 9.61 7.75 8.48
C PHE A 76 10.11 7.20 7.14
N PRO A 77 11.01 7.92 6.47
CA PRO A 77 11.63 9.20 6.87
C PRO A 77 10.71 10.39 6.59
N VAL A 78 10.69 11.38 7.50
CA VAL A 78 9.87 12.61 7.34
C VAL A 78 10.53 13.61 6.41
N ASN A 79 11.86 13.60 6.30
CA ASN A 79 12.57 14.50 5.41
C ASN A 79 12.66 13.90 4.00
N ASP A 80 11.77 14.36 3.14
CA ASP A 80 11.61 13.87 1.77
C ASP A 80 12.82 14.17 0.88
N GLU A 81 13.66 15.16 1.25
CA GLU A 81 14.82 15.58 0.45
C GLU A 81 16.09 14.79 0.77
N GLN A 82 16.28 14.38 2.03
CA GLN A 82 17.53 13.73 2.48
C GLN A 82 17.60 12.23 2.14
N TYR A 83 16.47 11.58 1.93
CA TYR A 83 16.39 10.11 1.73
C TYR A 83 15.77 9.79 0.38
N THR A 84 16.59 9.79 -0.66
CA THR A 84 16.09 9.87 -2.03
C THR A 84 15.83 8.54 -2.74
N SER A 85 16.47 7.44 -2.41
CA SER A 85 16.38 6.27 -3.29
C SER A 85 15.84 4.98 -2.68
N THR A 86 16.15 4.69 -1.42
CA THR A 86 15.87 3.36 -0.85
C THR A 86 14.88 3.36 0.30
N ARG A 87 14.62 4.53 0.90
CA ARG A 87 13.74 4.65 2.07
C ARG A 87 12.78 5.80 1.86
N LYS A 88 11.51 5.50 1.79
CA LYS A 88 10.45 6.48 1.58
C LYS A 88 9.35 6.25 2.61
N SER A 89 8.70 7.32 3.06
CA SER A 89 7.47 7.24 3.83
C SER A 89 6.32 6.74 2.94
N LEU A 90 5.26 6.23 3.53
CA LEU A 90 4.08 5.82 2.78
C LEU A 90 3.49 6.98 1.97
N TRP A 91 3.45 8.20 2.56
CA TRP A 91 2.98 9.39 1.85
C TRP A 91 3.84 9.73 0.65
N LYS A 92 5.16 9.72 0.80
CA LYS A 92 6.08 10.02 -0.30
C LYS A 92 5.88 9.06 -1.48
N ILE A 93 5.68 7.76 -1.19
CA ILE A 93 5.41 6.76 -2.23
C ILE A 93 4.10 7.09 -2.96
N ILE A 94 3.02 7.36 -2.21
CA ILE A 94 1.73 7.72 -2.80
C ILE A 94 1.87 8.99 -3.65
N ARG A 95 2.48 10.03 -3.11
CA ARG A 95 2.64 11.32 -3.78
C ARG A 95 3.45 11.20 -5.06
N GLU A 96 4.63 10.56 -5.03
CA GLU A 96 5.46 10.35 -6.22
C GLU A 96 4.71 9.55 -7.31
N ASN A 97 3.94 8.54 -6.94
CA ASN A 97 3.20 7.76 -7.92
C ASN A 97 1.98 8.50 -8.48
N VAL A 98 1.39 9.44 -7.74
CA VAL A 98 0.42 10.40 -8.27
C VAL A 98 1.11 11.36 -9.24
N GLU A 99 2.26 11.91 -8.89
CA GLU A 99 3.02 12.84 -9.72
C GLU A 99 3.51 12.20 -11.03
N ASN A 100 3.87 10.92 -10.97
CA ASN A 100 4.30 10.14 -12.14
C ASN A 100 3.13 9.55 -12.96
N GLY A 101 1.89 9.73 -12.50
CA GLY A 101 0.71 9.21 -13.18
C GLY A 101 0.47 7.70 -13.03
N ASN A 102 1.20 7.03 -12.13
CA ASN A 102 0.96 5.62 -11.80
C ASN A 102 -0.30 5.43 -10.94
N ILE A 103 -0.65 6.45 -10.15
CA ILE A 103 -1.92 6.56 -9.44
C ILE A 103 -2.69 7.70 -10.11
N ASP A 104 -3.55 7.35 -11.03
CA ASP A 104 -4.33 8.28 -11.84
C ASP A 104 -5.81 8.35 -11.42
N GLU A 105 -6.23 7.50 -10.48
CA GLU A 105 -7.59 7.35 -10.02
C GLU A 105 -7.71 7.52 -8.51
N VAL A 106 -8.44 8.53 -8.11
CA VAL A 106 -8.77 8.76 -6.69
C VAL A 106 -10.24 9.12 -6.53
N PHE A 107 -10.70 9.12 -5.30
CA PHE A 107 -12.09 9.47 -4.97
C PHE A 107 -12.10 10.60 -3.94
N ASP A 108 -13.11 11.49 -4.06
CA ASP A 108 -13.31 12.58 -3.11
C ASP A 108 -13.50 12.03 -1.67
N VAL A 109 -13.14 12.85 -0.70
CA VAL A 109 -13.24 12.53 0.74
C VAL A 109 -14.64 12.03 1.14
N ARG A 110 -15.69 12.52 0.46
CA ARG A 110 -17.09 12.17 0.72
C ARG A 110 -17.54 10.89 0.03
N ASN A 111 -16.78 10.44 -0.97
CA ASN A 111 -17.13 9.35 -1.86
C ASN A 111 -16.32 8.08 -1.54
N ASP A 112 -16.58 7.51 -0.36
CA ASP A 112 -15.92 6.30 0.11
C ASP A 112 -16.52 5.00 -0.47
N ASN A 113 -17.46 5.12 -1.38
CA ASN A 113 -18.13 3.97 -2.04
C ASN A 113 -17.38 3.41 -3.25
N PHE A 114 -16.35 4.12 -3.72
CA PHE A 114 -15.52 3.75 -4.88
C PHE A 114 -16.30 3.48 -6.18
N LEU A 115 -17.43 4.16 -6.37
CA LEU A 115 -18.19 4.03 -7.61
C LEU A 115 -17.47 4.76 -8.74
N SER A 116 -17.45 4.15 -9.91
CA SER A 116 -16.79 4.70 -11.11
C SER A 116 -17.30 6.09 -11.49
N SER A 117 -18.58 6.42 -11.18
CA SER A 117 -19.16 7.75 -11.38
C SER A 117 -18.51 8.85 -10.54
N ASN A 118 -17.89 8.50 -9.43
CA ASN A 118 -17.29 9.43 -8.46
C ASN A 118 -15.77 9.49 -8.55
N LYS A 119 -15.22 8.86 -9.57
CA LYS A 119 -13.81 8.79 -9.84
C LYS A 119 -13.28 10.13 -10.30
N ILE A 120 -12.16 10.56 -9.70
CA ILE A 120 -11.43 11.75 -10.08
C ILE A 120 -10.15 11.30 -10.76
N THR A 121 -9.94 11.79 -11.97
CA THR A 121 -8.77 11.46 -12.78
C THR A 121 -8.00 12.73 -13.16
N GLY A 122 -6.70 12.56 -13.36
CA GLY A 122 -5.79 13.62 -13.77
C GLY A 122 -4.96 14.17 -12.61
N THR A 123 -3.66 14.12 -12.81
CA THR A 123 -2.63 14.46 -11.81
C THR A 123 -2.84 15.84 -11.17
N ASP A 124 -3.19 16.86 -11.96
CA ASP A 124 -3.36 18.22 -11.45
C ASP A 124 -4.56 18.35 -10.50
N LYS A 125 -5.67 17.67 -10.83
CA LYS A 125 -6.85 17.64 -9.95
C LYS A 125 -6.55 16.92 -8.63
N ILE A 126 -5.75 15.84 -8.70
CA ILE A 126 -5.36 15.08 -7.51
C ILE A 126 -4.40 15.90 -6.65
N LYS A 127 -3.45 16.61 -7.25
CA LYS A 127 -2.53 17.51 -6.54
C LYS A 127 -3.24 18.62 -5.79
N ASP A 128 -4.38 19.08 -6.29
CA ASP A 128 -5.16 20.16 -5.65
C ASP A 128 -5.70 19.77 -4.27
N PHE A 129 -5.87 18.47 -3.98
CA PHE A 129 -6.32 18.01 -2.66
C PHE A 129 -5.30 18.23 -1.55
N TYR A 130 -4.00 18.18 -1.87
CA TYR A 130 -2.91 18.32 -0.91
C TYR A 130 -2.02 19.53 -1.19
N GLY A 131 -2.41 20.38 -2.12
CA GLY A 131 -1.74 21.62 -2.46
C GLY A 131 -2.25 22.82 -1.65
N SER A 132 -1.41 23.86 -1.56
CA SER A 132 -1.83 25.16 -1.06
C SER A 132 -2.79 25.84 -2.03
N LYS A 133 -3.51 26.85 -1.55
CA LYS A 133 -4.40 27.62 -2.42
C LYS A 133 -3.60 28.30 -3.53
N TYR A 134 -3.97 28.02 -4.77
CA TYR A 134 -3.44 28.75 -5.92
C TYR A 134 -4.15 30.10 -6.03
N THR A 135 -3.38 31.17 -6.06
CA THR A 135 -3.91 32.55 -6.30
C THR A 135 -3.31 33.04 -7.60
N PRO A 136 -4.12 33.23 -8.67
CA PRO A 136 -3.61 33.79 -9.93
C PRO A 136 -2.98 35.16 -9.69
N GLY A 137 -1.72 35.33 -10.17
CA GLY A 137 -0.96 36.59 -9.99
C GLY A 137 -0.07 36.61 -8.75
N ASP A 138 -0.11 35.60 -7.88
CA ASP A 138 0.86 35.45 -6.80
C ASP A 138 2.18 34.87 -7.37
N SER A 139 3.29 35.54 -7.07
CA SER A 139 4.63 35.08 -7.49
C SER A 139 5.14 33.89 -6.66
N ARG A 140 4.44 33.52 -5.58
CA ARG A 140 4.82 32.37 -4.75
C ARG A 140 4.41 31.07 -5.41
N PRO A 141 5.32 30.09 -5.50
CA PRO A 141 4.96 28.77 -6.04
C PRO A 141 3.95 28.08 -5.14
N GLN A 142 3.05 27.28 -5.74
CA GLN A 142 2.15 26.42 -4.99
C GLN A 142 2.99 25.39 -4.21
N THR A 143 2.70 25.26 -2.92
CA THR A 143 3.33 24.25 -2.06
C THR A 143 2.43 23.04 -1.90
N TYR A 144 3.03 21.88 -1.75
CA TYR A 144 2.33 20.61 -1.59
C TYR A 144 2.71 19.96 -0.25
N ALA A 145 1.77 19.21 0.32
CA ALA A 145 2.01 18.51 1.57
C ALA A 145 3.18 17.53 1.45
N THR A 146 4.03 17.56 2.45
CA THR A 146 5.19 16.67 2.63
C THR A 146 4.87 15.58 3.63
N SER A 147 5.77 14.63 3.81
CA SER A 147 5.61 13.58 4.84
C SER A 147 5.48 14.15 6.26
N PHE A 148 6.05 15.33 6.52
CA PHE A 148 5.92 16.03 7.80
C PHE A 148 4.51 16.57 8.07
N ASP A 149 3.72 16.79 7.03
CA ASP A 149 2.36 17.34 7.16
C ASP A 149 1.30 16.27 7.37
N ILE A 150 1.66 14.98 7.24
CA ILE A 150 0.75 13.86 7.41
C ILE A 150 0.66 13.49 8.88
N THR A 151 -0.58 13.41 9.38
CA THR A 151 -0.89 13.05 10.78
C THR A 151 -1.39 11.62 10.91
N GLY A 152 -1.97 11.06 9.85
CA GLY A 152 -2.50 9.70 9.89
C GLY A 152 -3.03 9.19 8.56
N TYR A 153 -3.58 7.99 8.62
CA TYR A 153 -4.29 7.37 7.51
C TYR A 153 -5.65 6.84 7.96
N LYS A 154 -6.69 7.18 7.23
CA LYS A 154 -7.97 6.48 7.36
C LYS A 154 -7.95 5.28 6.43
N ILE A 155 -8.38 4.15 6.94
CA ILE A 155 -8.52 2.93 6.14
C ILE A 155 -9.98 2.44 6.20
N LYS A 156 -10.41 1.86 5.09
CA LYS A 156 -11.70 1.20 4.96
C LYS A 156 -11.45 -0.25 4.61
N GLY A 157 -11.97 -1.16 5.41
CA GLY A 157 -11.85 -2.59 5.16
C GLY A 157 -13.12 -3.34 5.49
N VAL A 158 -13.13 -4.60 5.14
CA VAL A 158 -14.25 -5.50 5.40
C VAL A 158 -13.75 -6.71 6.17
N TRP A 159 -14.32 -6.93 7.34
CA TRP A 159 -14.27 -8.22 8.02
C TRP A 159 -15.39 -9.09 7.49
N TYR A 160 -15.08 -10.32 7.15
CA TYR A 160 -16.07 -11.28 6.69
C TYR A 160 -15.75 -12.68 7.20
N PHE A 161 -16.80 -13.49 7.38
CA PHE A 161 -16.67 -14.90 7.71
C PHE A 161 -16.77 -15.72 6.43
N ASP A 162 -15.67 -16.39 6.10
CA ASP A 162 -15.57 -17.30 4.97
C ASP A 162 -16.09 -18.67 5.39
N LYS A 163 -17.28 -19.02 4.89
CA LYS A 163 -17.96 -20.29 5.20
C LYS A 163 -17.17 -21.50 4.70
N LYS A 164 -16.51 -21.38 3.55
CA LYS A 164 -15.77 -22.46 2.93
C LYS A 164 -14.55 -22.87 3.76
N HIS A 165 -13.85 -21.87 4.33
CA HIS A 165 -12.65 -22.11 5.15
C HIS A 165 -12.94 -22.05 6.66
N SER A 166 -14.18 -21.69 7.05
CA SER A 166 -14.60 -21.54 8.46
C SER A 166 -13.73 -20.58 9.25
N GLU A 167 -13.31 -19.48 8.64
CA GLU A 167 -12.42 -18.51 9.26
C GLU A 167 -12.86 -17.05 9.02
N MET A 168 -12.46 -16.18 9.94
CA MET A 168 -12.63 -14.73 9.80
C MET A 168 -11.47 -14.17 8.99
N LYS A 169 -11.79 -13.43 7.95
CA LYS A 169 -10.83 -12.76 7.07
C LYS A 169 -11.05 -11.25 7.06
N TYR A 170 -9.98 -10.53 6.78
CA TYR A 170 -10.02 -9.08 6.58
C TYR A 170 -9.54 -8.74 5.17
N ARG A 171 -10.23 -7.81 4.53
CA ARG A 171 -9.82 -7.26 3.23
C ARG A 171 -9.78 -5.75 3.31
N LEU A 172 -8.61 -5.19 3.06
CA LEU A 172 -8.42 -3.75 2.95
C LEU A 172 -8.93 -3.28 1.58
N LEU A 173 -9.84 -2.30 1.58
CA LEU A 173 -10.49 -1.80 0.36
C LEU A 173 -10.02 -0.39 -0.01
N GLY A 174 -9.74 0.44 0.97
CA GLY A 174 -9.38 1.82 0.69
C GLY A 174 -8.46 2.41 1.73
N ILE A 175 -7.67 3.39 1.30
CA ILE A 175 -6.77 4.17 2.14
C ILE A 175 -6.92 5.65 1.80
N GLN A 176 -6.92 6.51 2.82
CA GLN A 176 -6.99 7.95 2.71
C GLN A 176 -5.93 8.60 3.58
N PRO A 177 -4.97 9.32 3.00
CA PRO A 177 -4.05 10.14 3.77
C PRO A 177 -4.78 11.30 4.47
N VAL A 178 -4.39 11.57 5.70
CA VAL A 178 -4.90 12.68 6.52
C VAL A 178 -3.71 13.54 6.94
N GLY A 179 -3.83 14.83 6.75
CA GLY A 179 -2.74 15.74 7.10
C GLY A 179 -3.21 17.18 7.21
N LYS A 180 -2.26 18.09 7.32
CA LYS A 180 -2.54 19.52 7.44
C LYS A 180 -3.24 20.06 6.20
N ASN A 181 -4.25 20.90 6.41
CA ASN A 181 -4.89 21.63 5.34
C ASN A 181 -4.04 22.85 4.98
N LEU A 182 -3.36 22.81 3.83
CA LEU A 182 -2.53 23.93 3.37
C LEU A 182 -3.33 25.11 2.84
N LYS A 183 -4.65 24.95 2.64
CA LYS A 183 -5.58 26.02 2.22
C LYS A 183 -6.17 26.76 3.41
N GLU A 184 -6.29 26.10 4.57
CA GLU A 184 -6.83 26.64 5.81
C GLU A 184 -5.90 26.30 6.98
N PHE A 185 -5.19 27.29 7.46
CA PHE A 185 -4.20 27.13 8.52
C PHE A 185 -4.80 26.53 9.82
N GLY A 186 -4.12 25.59 10.40
CA GLY A 186 -4.48 24.97 11.70
C GLY A 186 -5.55 23.89 11.64
N LYS A 187 -6.02 23.50 10.45
CA LYS A 187 -6.98 22.41 10.28
C LYS A 187 -6.31 21.17 9.69
N GLU A 188 -6.83 20.03 10.07
CA GLU A 188 -6.51 18.75 9.44
C GLU A 188 -7.62 18.35 8.47
N GLN A 189 -7.24 17.69 7.39
CA GLN A 189 -8.18 17.17 6.40
C GLN A 189 -7.73 15.82 5.85
N GLY A 190 -8.71 14.98 5.47
CA GLY A 190 -8.44 13.88 4.58
C GLY A 190 -8.24 14.40 3.16
N TYR A 191 -7.24 13.91 2.45
CA TYR A 191 -6.97 14.41 1.11
C TYR A 191 -7.88 13.75 0.07
N PHE A 192 -7.73 12.45 -0.15
CA PHE A 192 -8.52 11.69 -1.12
C PHE A 192 -8.52 10.21 -0.73
N TRP A 193 -9.52 9.47 -1.18
CA TRP A 193 -9.53 8.03 -1.06
C TRP A 193 -8.86 7.39 -2.27
N ILE A 194 -8.08 6.33 -2.01
CA ILE A 194 -7.50 5.48 -3.03
C ILE A 194 -8.09 4.09 -2.88
N TRP A 195 -8.48 3.46 -3.98
CA TRP A 195 -8.84 2.05 -4.00
C TRP A 195 -7.60 1.22 -3.74
N TYR A 196 -7.52 0.57 -2.58
CA TYR A 196 -6.30 -0.09 -2.12
C TYR A 196 -5.79 -1.17 -3.07
N PRO A 197 -6.66 -2.08 -3.65
CA PRO A 197 -6.18 -3.10 -4.58
C PRO A 197 -5.42 -2.55 -5.80
N SER A 198 -5.71 -1.33 -6.26
CA SER A 198 -5.03 -0.75 -7.42
C SER A 198 -3.59 -0.30 -7.14
N ILE A 199 -3.25 -0.07 -5.88
CA ILE A 199 -1.90 0.40 -5.49
C ILE A 199 -1.03 -0.68 -4.83
N ARG A 200 -1.54 -1.90 -4.68
CA ARG A 200 -0.83 -2.99 -3.99
C ARG A 200 0.52 -3.32 -4.63
N ASP A 201 0.58 -3.38 -5.95
CA ASP A 201 1.84 -3.65 -6.65
C ASP A 201 2.87 -2.54 -6.43
N ILE A 202 2.43 -1.29 -6.39
CA ILE A 202 3.30 -0.16 -6.05
C ILE A 202 3.84 -0.33 -4.62
N LEU A 203 2.97 -0.64 -3.66
CA LEU A 203 3.35 -0.77 -2.25
C LEU A 203 4.19 -2.02 -1.97
N SER A 204 4.01 -3.09 -2.73
CA SER A 204 4.79 -4.32 -2.59
C SER A 204 6.26 -4.14 -2.99
N ASN A 205 6.54 -3.20 -3.90
CA ASN A 205 7.88 -2.87 -4.37
C ASN A 205 8.66 -1.92 -3.43
N HIS A 206 7.98 -1.36 -2.42
CA HIS A 206 8.60 -0.45 -1.47
C HIS A 206 8.68 -1.07 -0.07
N MET A 207 9.90 -1.07 0.49
CA MET A 207 10.15 -1.67 1.79
C MET A 207 9.98 -0.64 2.92
N VAL A 208 9.39 -1.11 4.00
CA VAL A 208 9.18 -0.33 5.21
C VAL A 208 10.51 -0.15 5.96
N PHE A 209 10.68 1.02 6.59
CA PHE A 209 11.79 1.25 7.49
C PHE A 209 11.63 0.39 8.75
N ASN A 210 12.57 -0.53 8.98
CA ASN A 210 12.62 -1.34 10.19
C ASN A 210 13.90 -1.03 10.96
N ASP A 211 13.75 -0.34 12.08
CA ASP A 211 14.88 0.07 12.93
C ASP A 211 15.55 -1.10 13.68
N LYS A 212 14.84 -2.20 13.87
CA LYS A 212 15.28 -3.28 14.77
C LYS A 212 15.85 -4.51 14.08
N ASN A 213 15.58 -4.71 12.80
CA ASN A 213 16.01 -5.93 12.10
C ASN A 213 16.23 -5.72 10.60
N ASN A 214 17.48 -5.50 10.20
CA ASN A 214 17.86 -5.29 8.80
C ASN A 214 17.67 -6.53 7.91
N ASN A 215 17.51 -7.72 8.49
CA ASN A 215 17.43 -8.97 7.72
C ASN A 215 16.01 -9.33 7.27
N ASN A 216 14.97 -8.77 7.88
CA ASN A 216 13.59 -9.10 7.54
C ASN A 216 12.91 -7.85 6.98
N ARG A 217 13.04 -7.64 5.68
CA ARG A 217 12.41 -6.54 4.96
C ARG A 217 10.95 -6.87 4.71
N ILE A 218 10.07 -5.99 5.17
CA ILE A 218 8.62 -6.08 4.99
C ILE A 218 8.21 -4.98 4.03
N SER A 219 7.38 -5.30 3.04
CA SER A 219 6.81 -4.31 2.14
C SER A 219 5.69 -3.52 2.82
N PHE A 220 5.36 -2.34 2.29
CA PHE A 220 4.19 -1.59 2.78
C PHE A 220 2.88 -2.36 2.56
N ASP A 221 2.76 -3.13 1.46
CA ASP A 221 1.61 -3.99 1.23
C ASP A 221 1.51 -5.07 2.31
N ASP A 222 2.60 -5.79 2.60
CA ASP A 222 2.63 -6.81 3.65
C ASP A 222 2.30 -6.23 5.04
N LEU A 223 2.78 -5.01 5.33
CA LEU A 223 2.49 -4.35 6.61
C LEU A 223 1.01 -4.04 6.75
N LEU A 224 0.39 -3.48 5.70
CA LEU A 224 -0.99 -3.06 5.72
C LEU A 224 -1.97 -4.25 5.65
N VAL A 225 -1.71 -5.23 4.78
CA VAL A 225 -2.55 -6.43 4.64
C VAL A 225 -2.50 -7.31 5.89
N ASN A 226 -1.32 -7.49 6.48
CA ASN A 226 -1.16 -8.26 7.72
C ASN A 226 -1.47 -7.46 8.99
N ARG A 227 -1.95 -6.21 8.84
CA ARG A 227 -2.37 -5.34 9.94
C ARG A 227 -1.28 -5.14 11.01
N ARG A 228 -0.02 -4.93 10.61
CA ARG A 228 1.10 -4.70 11.52
C ARG A 228 1.22 -3.22 11.91
N PHE A 229 0.12 -2.63 12.32
CA PHE A 229 0.00 -1.23 12.77
C PHE A 229 -1.00 -1.15 13.92
N SER A 230 -1.01 -0.03 14.62
CA SER A 230 -2.04 0.33 15.59
C SER A 230 -3.09 1.21 14.93
N SER A 231 -4.36 0.95 15.19
CA SER A 231 -5.48 1.74 14.70
C SER A 231 -6.67 1.67 15.64
N TYR A 232 -7.56 2.65 15.55
CA TYR A 232 -8.85 2.58 16.23
C TYR A 232 -10.02 2.71 15.25
N ILE A 233 -11.09 1.96 15.51
CA ILE A 233 -12.31 1.98 14.68
C ILE A 233 -13.13 3.22 15.09
N TYR A 234 -13.41 4.08 14.12
CA TYR A 234 -14.27 5.25 14.34
C TYR A 234 -15.67 5.12 13.72
N LYS A 235 -15.85 4.19 12.78
CA LYS A 235 -17.14 3.91 12.13
C LYS A 235 -17.22 2.45 11.73
N SER A 236 -18.37 1.83 11.86
CA SER A 236 -18.62 0.49 11.34
C SER A 236 -20.04 0.37 10.79
N VAL A 237 -20.19 -0.43 9.71
CA VAL A 237 -21.47 -0.71 9.04
C VAL A 237 -21.58 -2.22 8.87
N SER A 238 -22.63 -2.81 9.42
CA SER A 238 -22.89 -4.24 9.30
C SER A 238 -23.85 -4.49 8.14
N TYR A 239 -23.49 -5.42 7.28
CA TYR A 239 -24.38 -5.98 6.27
C TYR A 239 -24.69 -7.43 6.67
N THR A 240 -25.87 -7.66 7.22
CA THR A 240 -26.38 -9.01 7.45
C THR A 240 -27.24 -9.40 6.26
N HIS A 241 -26.77 -10.31 5.44
CA HIS A 241 -27.62 -11.02 4.49
C HIS A 241 -28.47 -12.02 5.29
N LEU A 242 -29.60 -11.57 5.79
CA LEU A 242 -30.65 -12.47 6.26
C LEU A 242 -31.30 -13.09 5.02
N THR A 243 -30.79 -14.21 4.56
CA THR A 243 -31.60 -15.12 3.75
C THR A 243 -32.70 -15.62 4.63
N LEU A 244 -33.90 -15.07 4.47
CA LEU A 244 -35.11 -15.66 5.07
C LEU A 244 -35.19 -17.10 4.61
N PRO A 245 -35.38 -18.08 5.53
CA PRO A 245 -35.58 -19.44 5.11
C PRO A 245 -36.84 -19.48 4.24
N THR A 246 -36.67 -19.81 2.98
CA THR A 246 -37.78 -20.12 2.08
C THR A 246 -38.46 -21.34 2.69
N LYS A 247 -39.67 -21.14 3.23
CA LYS A 247 -40.51 -22.20 3.75
C LYS A 247 -40.87 -23.10 2.55
N ALA A 248 -40.35 -24.34 2.55
CA ALA A 248 -40.75 -25.39 1.63
C ALA A 248 -42.22 -25.79 1.88
#